data_026d7de3031a7af087dcd2ee619bd4ee
#
_entry.id   026d7de3031a7af087dcd2ee619bd4ee
#
_cell.length_a   1.000
_cell.length_b   1.000
_cell.length_c   1.000
_cell.angle_alpha   90.00
_cell.angle_beta   90.00
_cell.angle_gamma   90.00
#
_symmetry.space_group_name_H-M   'P 1'
#
loop_
_entity.id
_entity.type
_entity.pdbx_description
1 polymer ?
#
loop_
_entity_poly.entity_id
_entity_poly.type
_entity_poly.pdbx_seq_one_letter_code
_entity_poly.pdbx_strand_id
1 'polypeptide(L)'
;MDTLNVTGYQRRPPFLAAEYKGFFANEGLEVSFHQTTYAPDHNRGMAEGRWDMTLSSADTMIARTTTDGVDYLLFMQAEEGLSAYLIGQANVKSIEQLRGKRLAGDPGDSNLDLIRKKILRNHGIDDTEYEIDIIGSSPKRLEAFLQGRVTAAMLTPPASDKALAAGGVLLANSENYVPNWPLTCGWTLRRWLTSHRELVVRFIRSWVAATDWLLRAENRESTLQLLMEKENLNRTSAEEAYRKVVPKARINPAALQTVIELRKEMGVYKPPYDPPARFYDDSYWREATGL
;
A
#
# COMPACT_ATOMS: atom_id res chain seq x y z
N MET A 1 21.93 -19.63 -7.92
CA MET A 1 20.71 -18.83 -7.74
C MET A 1 21.15 -17.44 -7.27
N ASP A 2 20.61 -16.40 -7.88
CA ASP A 2 20.90 -15.04 -7.44
C ASP A 2 19.99 -14.66 -6.27
N THR A 3 20.57 -14.03 -5.25
CA THR A 3 19.83 -13.66 -4.03
C THR A 3 19.24 -12.25 -4.19
N LEU A 4 17.97 -12.09 -3.77
CA LEU A 4 17.28 -10.80 -3.70
C LEU A 4 16.74 -10.56 -2.29
N ASN A 5 17.08 -9.39 -1.72
CA ASN A 5 16.57 -8.91 -0.45
C ASN A 5 15.41 -7.96 -0.69
N VAL A 6 14.20 -8.45 -0.52
CA VAL A 6 12.96 -7.69 -0.73
C VAL A 6 12.39 -7.26 0.62
N THR A 7 11.97 -6.01 0.76
CA THR A 7 11.29 -5.56 1.97
C THR A 7 9.85 -5.15 1.69
N GLY A 8 9.03 -5.06 2.74
CA GLY A 8 7.64 -4.63 2.67
C GLY A 8 6.92 -4.81 4.00
N TYR A 9 5.68 -4.35 4.08
CA TYR A 9 4.90 -4.44 5.32
C TYR A 9 4.25 -5.81 5.51
N GLN A 10 3.98 -6.50 4.42
CA GLN A 10 3.33 -7.82 4.41
C GLN A 10 3.62 -8.52 3.08
N ARG A 11 3.77 -9.86 3.09
CA ARG A 11 3.81 -10.63 1.86
C ARG A 11 2.43 -10.62 1.21
N ARG A 12 2.41 -10.37 -0.08
CA ARG A 12 1.15 -10.23 -0.83
C ARG A 12 0.83 -11.53 -1.57
N PRO A 13 -0.42 -11.72 -2.05
CA PRO A 13 -0.84 -12.98 -2.67
C PRO A 13 0.12 -13.50 -3.75
N PRO A 14 0.57 -12.66 -4.74
CA PRO A 14 1.52 -13.15 -5.74
C PRO A 14 2.90 -13.50 -5.18
N PHE A 15 3.38 -12.79 -4.13
CA PHE A 15 4.65 -13.12 -3.47
C PHE A 15 4.59 -14.51 -2.84
N LEU A 16 3.53 -14.77 -2.06
CA LEU A 16 3.32 -16.07 -1.43
C LEU A 16 3.19 -17.20 -2.47
N ALA A 17 2.44 -16.96 -3.55
CA ALA A 17 2.34 -17.93 -4.64
C ALA A 17 3.71 -18.17 -5.30
N ALA A 18 4.51 -17.12 -5.53
CA ALA A 18 5.84 -17.25 -6.11
C ALA A 18 6.79 -18.04 -5.20
N GLU A 19 6.75 -17.79 -3.92
CA GLU A 19 7.57 -18.48 -2.91
C GLU A 19 7.16 -19.96 -2.78
N TYR A 20 5.88 -20.25 -2.50
CA TYR A 20 5.42 -21.61 -2.19
C TYR A 20 5.18 -22.51 -3.41
N LYS A 21 5.05 -21.95 -4.62
CA LYS A 21 4.93 -22.71 -5.88
C LYS A 21 6.22 -22.77 -6.67
N GLY A 22 7.30 -22.17 -6.15
CA GLY A 22 8.63 -22.25 -6.73
C GLY A 22 8.86 -21.36 -7.95
N PHE A 23 8.00 -20.35 -8.21
CA PHE A 23 8.19 -19.48 -9.37
C PHE A 23 9.47 -18.66 -9.30
N PHE A 24 9.92 -18.25 -8.10
CA PHE A 24 11.23 -17.61 -7.92
C PHE A 24 12.36 -18.55 -8.28
N ALA A 25 12.31 -19.79 -7.78
CA ALA A 25 13.34 -20.80 -8.06
C ALA A 25 13.40 -21.16 -9.55
N ASN A 26 12.27 -21.19 -10.26
CA ASN A 26 12.22 -21.43 -11.71
C ASN A 26 12.97 -20.37 -12.53
N GLU A 27 13.02 -19.14 -12.04
CA GLU A 27 13.81 -18.06 -12.63
C GLU A 27 15.23 -17.94 -12.04
N GLY A 28 15.67 -18.92 -11.25
CA GLY A 28 16.99 -18.96 -10.62
C GLY A 28 17.18 -17.92 -9.51
N LEU A 29 16.09 -17.52 -8.84
CA LEU A 29 16.10 -16.54 -7.76
C LEU A 29 15.92 -17.20 -6.39
N GLU A 30 16.69 -16.72 -5.41
CA GLU A 30 16.49 -16.91 -3.99
C GLU A 30 16.03 -15.58 -3.39
N VAL A 31 14.75 -15.47 -3.03
CA VAL A 31 14.16 -14.23 -2.56
C VAL A 31 13.91 -14.26 -1.07
N SER A 32 14.59 -13.38 -0.33
CA SER A 32 14.39 -13.18 1.11
C SER A 32 13.47 -11.99 1.36
N PHE A 33 12.38 -12.20 2.14
CA PHE A 33 11.45 -11.12 2.50
C PHE A 33 11.74 -10.61 3.91
N HIS A 34 12.02 -9.32 4.01
CA HIS A 34 12.29 -8.60 5.25
C HIS A 34 11.09 -7.73 5.63
N GLN A 35 10.25 -8.24 6.53
CA GLN A 35 9.07 -7.51 6.97
C GLN A 35 9.45 -6.27 7.78
N THR A 36 8.91 -5.12 7.43
CA THR A 36 9.00 -3.89 8.19
C THR A 36 7.69 -3.59 8.91
N THR A 37 7.78 -2.95 10.09
CA THR A 37 6.62 -2.49 10.86
C THR A 37 6.69 -0.99 11.18
N TYR A 38 7.80 -0.33 10.77
CA TYR A 38 8.07 1.06 11.09
C TYR A 38 8.54 1.83 9.85
N ALA A 39 7.69 2.73 9.36
CA ALA A 39 7.92 3.45 8.11
C ALA A 39 9.22 4.26 8.05
N PRO A 40 9.66 4.99 9.11
CA PRO A 40 10.93 5.70 9.05
C PRO A 40 12.15 4.80 8.86
N ASP A 41 12.18 3.61 9.48
CA ASP A 41 13.29 2.65 9.28
C ASP A 41 13.26 2.04 7.87
N HIS A 42 12.06 1.71 7.37
CA HIS A 42 11.87 1.28 5.99
C HIS A 42 12.40 2.33 4.99
N ASN A 43 11.97 3.58 5.13
CA ASN A 43 12.35 4.66 4.21
C ASN A 43 13.87 4.90 4.23
N ARG A 44 14.47 4.94 5.43
CA ARG A 44 15.92 5.09 5.59
C ARG A 44 16.67 3.91 4.98
N GLY A 45 16.27 2.68 5.28
CA GLY A 45 16.92 1.47 4.77
C GLY A 45 16.86 1.37 3.24
N MET A 46 15.76 1.79 2.61
CA MET A 46 15.65 1.87 1.16
C MET A 46 16.58 2.94 0.57
N ALA A 47 16.68 4.11 1.19
CA ALA A 47 17.58 5.18 0.73
C ALA A 47 19.06 4.80 0.84
N GLU A 48 19.41 4.06 1.89
CA GLU A 48 20.76 3.53 2.13
C GLU A 48 21.11 2.32 1.25
N GLY A 49 20.11 1.68 0.60
CA GLY A 49 20.30 0.47 -0.20
C GLY A 49 20.49 -0.79 0.67
N ARG A 50 19.89 -0.81 1.87
CA ARG A 50 19.91 -1.98 2.77
C ARG A 50 19.18 -3.18 2.17
N TRP A 51 18.16 -2.92 1.38
CA TRP A 51 17.42 -3.91 0.61
C TRP A 51 17.46 -3.57 -0.88
N ASP A 52 17.41 -4.59 -1.69
CA ASP A 52 17.49 -4.47 -3.15
C ASP A 52 16.26 -3.78 -3.73
N MET A 53 15.07 -4.10 -3.21
CA MET A 53 13.80 -3.53 -3.62
C MET A 53 12.75 -3.62 -2.51
N THR A 54 11.67 -2.88 -2.68
CA THR A 54 10.52 -2.97 -1.78
C THR A 54 9.22 -3.24 -2.51
N LEU A 55 8.29 -3.86 -1.80
CA LEU A 55 6.89 -4.05 -2.16
C LEU A 55 6.03 -3.19 -1.24
N SER A 56 5.78 -1.95 -1.65
CA SER A 56 5.00 -1.00 -0.85
C SER A 56 4.29 0.05 -1.71
N SER A 57 3.56 0.98 -1.08
CA SER A 57 2.75 1.96 -1.81
C SER A 57 3.58 2.88 -2.69
N ALA A 58 3.09 3.14 -3.91
CA ALA A 58 3.66 4.17 -4.78
C ALA A 58 3.63 5.57 -4.15
N ASP A 59 2.68 5.83 -3.24
CA ASP A 59 2.63 7.09 -2.49
C ASP A 59 3.89 7.32 -1.67
N THR A 60 4.38 6.28 -0.98
CA THR A 60 5.63 6.37 -0.21
C THR A 60 6.81 6.70 -1.13
N MET A 61 6.90 6.04 -2.27
CA MET A 61 7.96 6.29 -3.26
C MET A 61 7.89 7.75 -3.78
N ILE A 62 6.72 8.20 -4.21
CA ILE A 62 6.52 9.57 -4.72
C ILE A 62 6.84 10.59 -3.63
N ALA A 63 6.38 10.37 -2.40
CA ALA A 63 6.69 11.22 -1.25
C ALA A 63 8.20 11.38 -1.06
N ARG A 64 8.91 10.27 -0.95
CA ARG A 64 10.36 10.29 -0.68
C ARG A 64 11.16 10.84 -1.88
N THR A 65 10.68 10.62 -3.10
CA THR A 65 11.31 11.21 -4.30
C THR A 65 11.14 12.73 -4.32
N THR A 66 9.93 13.24 -4.01
CA THR A 66 9.61 14.67 -4.14
C THR A 66 9.98 15.51 -2.91
N THR A 67 10.10 14.89 -1.73
CA THR A 67 10.40 15.57 -0.47
C THR A 67 11.88 15.41 -0.08
N ASP A 68 12.40 14.18 -0.19
CA ASP A 68 13.74 13.86 0.28
C ASP A 68 14.79 13.85 -0.86
N GLY A 69 14.33 14.00 -2.11
CA GLY A 69 15.20 14.01 -3.30
C GLY A 69 15.82 12.65 -3.64
N VAL A 70 15.29 11.54 -3.09
CA VAL A 70 15.82 10.20 -3.38
C VAL A 70 15.27 9.73 -4.72
N ASP A 71 16.15 9.36 -5.66
CA ASP A 71 15.75 8.97 -7.02
C ASP A 71 15.28 7.51 -7.07
N TYR A 72 14.01 7.31 -6.71
CA TYR A 72 13.33 6.03 -6.82
C TYR A 72 12.62 5.86 -8.16
N LEU A 73 12.41 4.60 -8.55
CA LEU A 73 11.67 4.23 -9.76
C LEU A 73 10.82 2.98 -9.52
N LEU A 74 9.57 3.06 -9.95
CA LEU A 74 8.62 1.96 -9.92
C LEU A 74 8.75 1.13 -11.20
N PHE A 75 8.77 -0.20 -11.05
CA PHE A 75 8.94 -1.13 -12.17
C PHE A 75 7.78 -2.12 -12.36
N MET A 76 6.89 -2.25 -11.36
CA MET A 76 5.64 -3.04 -11.46
C MET A 76 4.60 -2.56 -10.46
N GLN A 77 3.31 -2.84 -10.74
CA GLN A 77 2.19 -2.59 -9.82
C GLN A 77 1.51 -3.90 -9.47
N ALA A 78 1.67 -4.35 -8.24
CA ALA A 78 1.18 -5.65 -7.78
C ALA A 78 -0.29 -5.64 -7.35
N GLU A 79 -0.74 -4.53 -6.75
CA GLU A 79 -2.10 -4.38 -6.22
C GLU A 79 -2.63 -2.97 -6.44
N GLU A 80 -3.96 -2.90 -6.61
CA GLU A 80 -4.71 -1.66 -6.78
C GLU A 80 -5.90 -1.62 -5.81
N GLY A 81 -6.21 -0.40 -5.32
CA GLY A 81 -7.27 -0.17 -4.33
C GLY A 81 -6.76 -0.22 -2.89
N LEU A 82 -7.14 0.75 -2.09
CA LEU A 82 -6.75 0.85 -0.68
C LEU A 82 -7.96 0.63 0.22
N SER A 83 -7.97 -0.48 0.98
CA SER A 83 -8.96 -0.71 2.02
C SER A 83 -8.58 0.02 3.30
N ALA A 84 -9.00 1.27 3.38
CA ALA A 84 -8.89 2.07 4.59
C ALA A 84 -10.26 2.70 4.90
N TYR A 85 -10.67 2.61 6.15
CA TYR A 85 -11.99 2.95 6.59
C TYR A 85 -11.93 3.99 7.70
N LEU A 86 -12.67 5.09 7.54
CA LEU A 86 -12.92 6.04 8.63
C LEU A 86 -14.04 5.46 9.47
N ILE A 87 -13.72 5.09 10.71
CA ILE A 87 -14.67 4.45 11.64
C ILE A 87 -14.85 5.36 12.85
N GLY A 88 -16.09 5.71 13.12
CA GLY A 88 -16.51 6.49 14.29
C GLY A 88 -16.97 5.62 15.46
N GLN A 89 -16.97 6.18 16.66
CA GLN A 89 -17.60 5.58 17.83
C GLN A 89 -19.10 5.34 17.60
N ALA A 90 -19.72 4.45 18.37
CA ALA A 90 -21.12 4.01 18.21
C ALA A 90 -22.14 5.15 18.17
N ASN A 91 -21.85 6.28 18.82
CA ASN A 91 -22.71 7.47 18.86
C ASN A 91 -22.47 8.45 17.68
N VAL A 92 -21.49 8.20 16.82
CA VAL A 92 -21.15 9.03 15.65
C VAL A 92 -21.80 8.41 14.42
N LYS A 93 -22.77 9.08 13.82
CA LYS A 93 -23.57 8.55 12.70
C LYS A 93 -23.26 9.19 11.35
N SER A 94 -22.52 10.31 11.34
CA SER A 94 -22.09 10.96 10.10
C SER A 94 -20.72 11.61 10.25
N ILE A 95 -20.10 11.94 9.13
CA ILE A 95 -18.77 12.58 9.10
C ILE A 95 -18.84 13.98 9.69
N GLU A 96 -19.94 14.71 9.48
CA GLU A 96 -20.12 16.08 9.97
C GLU A 96 -20.08 16.17 11.50
N GLN A 97 -20.42 15.09 12.20
CA GLN A 97 -20.35 14.99 13.67
C GLN A 97 -18.91 14.91 14.20
N LEU A 98 -17.92 14.77 13.31
CA LEU A 98 -16.50 14.79 13.67
C LEU A 98 -15.96 16.21 13.89
N ARG A 99 -16.73 17.26 13.57
CA ARG A 99 -16.36 18.64 13.83
C ARG A 99 -16.15 18.88 15.32
N GLY A 100 -15.03 19.45 15.69
CA GLY A 100 -14.63 19.68 17.08
C GLY A 100 -14.26 18.40 17.86
N LYS A 101 -14.07 17.27 17.18
CA LYS A 101 -13.75 15.99 17.82
C LYS A 101 -12.27 15.63 17.67
N ARG A 102 -11.84 14.71 18.55
CA ARG A 102 -10.49 14.16 18.54
C ARG A 102 -10.45 12.87 17.71
N LEU A 103 -9.58 12.84 16.72
CA LEU A 103 -9.40 11.73 15.80
C LEU A 103 -8.01 11.10 15.95
N ALA A 104 -7.91 9.80 15.72
CA ALA A 104 -6.61 9.14 15.63
C ALA A 104 -5.98 9.37 14.26
N GLY A 105 -4.75 9.84 14.24
CA GLY A 105 -3.98 10.13 13.04
C GLY A 105 -2.68 9.33 12.91
N ASP A 106 -2.11 9.44 11.75
CA ASP A 106 -0.79 8.99 11.36
C ASP A 106 0.11 10.22 11.13
N PRO A 107 1.44 10.11 11.02
CA PRO A 107 2.28 11.27 10.65
C PRO A 107 1.74 11.99 9.42
N GLY A 108 1.78 13.32 9.45
CA GLY A 108 0.98 14.23 8.62
C GLY A 108 1.23 14.24 7.10
N ASP A 109 2.17 13.45 6.58
CA ASP A 109 2.38 13.22 5.14
C ASP A 109 2.15 11.75 4.72
N SER A 110 1.63 10.92 5.62
CA SER A 110 1.26 9.54 5.29
C SER A 110 0.01 9.49 4.40
N ASN A 111 -0.09 8.48 3.55
CA ASN A 111 -1.26 8.29 2.68
C ASN A 111 -2.57 8.26 3.46
N LEU A 112 -2.61 7.58 4.61
CA LEU A 112 -3.83 7.47 5.42
C LEU A 112 -4.24 8.82 6.02
N ASP A 113 -3.27 9.65 6.42
CA ASP A 113 -3.56 11.01 6.91
C ASP A 113 -4.08 11.92 5.79
N LEU A 114 -3.43 11.89 4.63
CA LEU A 114 -3.86 12.67 3.47
C LEU A 114 -5.27 12.28 3.00
N ILE A 115 -5.58 10.98 2.98
CA ILE A 115 -6.90 10.48 2.60
C ILE A 115 -7.94 10.88 3.64
N ARG A 116 -7.64 10.78 4.93
CA ARG A 116 -8.52 11.27 6.00
C ARG A 116 -8.85 12.76 5.81
N LYS A 117 -7.84 13.59 5.55
CA LYS A 117 -8.04 15.01 5.26
C LYS A 117 -8.94 15.22 4.05
N LYS A 118 -8.70 14.49 2.95
CA LYS A 118 -9.56 14.55 1.76
C LYS A 118 -11.01 14.18 2.09
N ILE A 119 -11.24 13.10 2.83
CA ILE A 119 -12.59 12.70 3.28
C ILE A 119 -13.25 13.83 4.06
N LEU A 120 -12.60 14.39 5.07
CA LEU A 120 -13.17 15.45 5.91
C LEU A 120 -13.44 16.72 5.12
N ARG A 121 -12.50 17.18 4.28
CA ARG A 121 -12.67 18.37 3.43
C ARG A 121 -13.82 18.22 2.42
N ASN A 122 -14.03 17.03 1.85
CA ASN A 122 -15.16 16.78 0.96
C ASN A 122 -16.53 16.86 1.69
N HIS A 123 -16.53 16.79 3.03
CA HIS A 123 -17.69 17.00 3.89
C HIS A 123 -17.67 18.38 4.58
N GLY A 124 -16.87 19.31 4.07
CA GLY A 124 -16.82 20.70 4.55
C GLY A 124 -16.17 20.86 5.92
N ILE A 125 -15.31 19.92 6.34
CA ILE A 125 -14.57 19.98 7.61
C ILE A 125 -13.10 20.28 7.30
N ASP A 126 -12.65 21.48 7.66
CA ASP A 126 -11.26 21.89 7.49
C ASP A 126 -10.36 21.32 8.58
N ASP A 127 -9.04 21.29 8.30
CA ASP A 127 -8.02 20.71 9.18
C ASP A 127 -7.95 21.39 10.57
N THR A 128 -8.49 22.61 10.71
CA THR A 128 -8.56 23.37 11.98
C THR A 128 -9.81 23.08 12.80
N GLU A 129 -10.75 22.28 12.25
CA GLU A 129 -12.05 22.04 12.88
C GLU A 129 -12.13 20.70 13.62
N TYR A 130 -10.99 20.02 13.84
CA TYR A 130 -10.88 18.80 14.64
C TYR A 130 -9.47 18.68 15.25
N GLU A 131 -9.33 17.85 16.27
CA GLU A 131 -8.04 17.55 16.89
C GLU A 131 -7.48 16.22 16.39
N ILE A 132 -6.15 16.13 16.24
CA ILE A 132 -5.46 14.91 15.83
C ILE A 132 -4.49 14.44 16.90
N ASP A 133 -4.70 13.21 17.37
CA ASP A 133 -3.69 12.47 18.13
C ASP A 133 -2.84 11.64 17.16
N ILE A 134 -1.58 11.97 17.01
CA ILE A 134 -0.63 11.21 16.20
C ILE A 134 -0.25 9.93 16.93
N ILE A 135 -0.92 8.83 16.60
CA ILE A 135 -0.80 7.53 17.27
C ILE A 135 0.07 6.55 16.47
N GLY A 136 0.12 6.70 15.16
CA GLY A 136 0.89 5.86 14.24
C GLY A 136 0.10 4.68 13.69
N SER A 137 0.57 3.45 13.82
CA SER A 137 0.04 2.28 13.10
C SER A 137 -1.43 1.97 13.37
N SER A 138 -2.10 1.32 12.40
CA SER A 138 -3.52 0.95 12.50
C SER A 138 -3.87 0.13 13.77
N PRO A 139 -3.05 -0.84 14.22
CA PRO A 139 -3.29 -1.51 15.50
C PRO A 139 -3.27 -0.58 16.72
N LYS A 140 -2.35 0.39 16.76
CA LYS A 140 -2.28 1.38 17.85
C LYS A 140 -3.49 2.34 17.83
N ARG A 141 -3.92 2.75 16.62
CA ARG A 141 -5.14 3.56 16.47
C ARG A 141 -6.38 2.80 16.91
N LEU A 142 -6.47 1.49 16.60
CA LEU A 142 -7.55 0.62 17.08
C LEU A 142 -7.58 0.58 18.61
N GLU A 143 -6.43 0.42 19.26
CA GLU A 143 -6.36 0.42 20.73
C GLU A 143 -6.91 1.70 21.31
N ALA A 144 -6.48 2.87 20.81
CA ALA A 144 -6.99 4.16 21.24
C ALA A 144 -8.50 4.32 20.99
N PHE A 145 -8.99 3.80 19.88
CA PHE A 145 -10.41 3.79 19.53
C PHE A 145 -11.22 2.93 20.52
N LEU A 146 -10.79 1.70 20.80
CA LEU A 146 -11.48 0.79 21.72
C LEU A 146 -11.49 1.30 23.17
N GLN A 147 -10.47 2.08 23.55
CA GLN A 147 -10.40 2.75 24.87
C GLN A 147 -11.24 4.03 24.93
N GLY A 148 -11.91 4.44 23.84
CA GLY A 148 -12.70 5.67 23.80
C GLY A 148 -11.85 6.96 23.84
N ARG A 149 -10.53 6.88 23.66
CA ARG A 149 -9.64 8.06 23.66
C ARG A 149 -9.83 8.96 22.46
N VAL A 150 -10.31 8.40 21.35
CA VAL A 150 -10.59 9.10 20.10
C VAL A 150 -12.02 8.82 19.63
N THR A 151 -12.60 9.80 18.95
CA THR A 151 -13.98 9.73 18.45
C THR A 151 -14.05 8.96 17.12
N ALA A 152 -12.99 9.03 16.30
CA ALA A 152 -12.87 8.26 15.07
C ALA A 152 -11.41 7.93 14.75
N ALA A 153 -11.23 6.93 13.91
CA ALA A 153 -9.92 6.51 13.44
C ALA A 153 -9.97 6.05 11.98
N MET A 154 -8.93 6.36 11.22
CA MET A 154 -8.67 5.76 9.91
C MET A 154 -7.98 4.41 10.12
N LEU A 155 -8.63 3.30 9.78
CA LEU A 155 -8.17 1.94 10.05
C LEU A 155 -8.13 1.10 8.78
N THR A 156 -7.18 0.16 8.74
CA THR A 156 -7.08 -0.87 7.70
C THR A 156 -7.35 -2.26 8.30
N PRO A 157 -7.78 -3.26 7.53
CA PRO A 157 -7.89 -4.63 8.02
C PRO A 157 -6.56 -5.17 8.57
N PRO A 158 -6.61 -6.00 9.64
CA PRO A 158 -7.80 -6.48 10.36
C PRO A 158 -8.26 -5.53 11.48
N ALA A 159 -7.65 -4.36 11.66
CA ALA A 159 -8.01 -3.43 12.74
C ALA A 159 -9.41 -2.80 12.50
N SER A 160 -9.76 -2.49 11.26
CA SER A 160 -11.09 -2.01 10.89
C SER A 160 -12.20 -3.00 11.24
N ASP A 161 -11.97 -4.29 10.95
CA ASP A 161 -12.94 -5.35 11.23
C ASP A 161 -13.21 -5.46 12.74
N LYS A 162 -12.15 -5.36 13.54
CA LYS A 162 -12.25 -5.38 15.02
C LYS A 162 -12.99 -4.16 15.57
N ALA A 163 -12.76 -2.97 14.99
CA ALA A 163 -13.46 -1.76 15.39
C ALA A 163 -14.96 -1.85 15.08
N LEU A 164 -15.33 -2.35 13.90
CA LEU A 164 -16.72 -2.57 13.50
C LEU A 164 -17.40 -3.63 14.39
N ALA A 165 -16.73 -4.74 14.67
CA ALA A 165 -17.23 -5.79 15.56
C ALA A 165 -17.44 -5.28 17.00
N ALA A 166 -16.69 -4.27 17.43
CA ALA A 166 -16.86 -3.60 18.72
C ALA A 166 -17.96 -2.51 18.73
N GLY A 167 -18.76 -2.41 17.66
CA GLY A 167 -19.87 -1.46 17.55
C GLY A 167 -19.49 -0.12 16.92
N GLY A 168 -18.31 0.00 16.35
CA GLY A 168 -17.92 1.16 15.54
C GLY A 168 -18.82 1.34 14.31
N VAL A 169 -18.96 2.58 13.85
CA VAL A 169 -19.77 2.96 12.70
C VAL A 169 -18.86 3.26 11.52
N LEU A 170 -19.05 2.59 10.39
CA LEU A 170 -18.37 2.91 9.14
C LEU A 170 -18.86 4.26 8.61
N LEU A 171 -18.00 5.27 8.63
CA LEU A 171 -18.32 6.62 8.15
C LEU A 171 -17.90 6.82 6.69
N ALA A 172 -16.73 6.28 6.30
CA ALA A 172 -16.24 6.37 4.93
C ALA A 172 -15.32 5.19 4.57
N ASN A 173 -15.34 4.84 3.27
CA ASN A 173 -14.37 3.96 2.62
C ASN A 173 -13.45 4.80 1.72
N SER A 174 -12.16 4.67 1.86
CA SER A 174 -11.16 5.41 1.06
C SER A 174 -11.33 5.21 -0.45
N GLU A 175 -11.78 4.06 -0.92
CA GLU A 175 -11.97 3.76 -2.34
C GLU A 175 -12.96 4.71 -3.02
N ASN A 176 -13.90 5.31 -2.26
CA ASN A 176 -14.85 6.30 -2.78
C ASN A 176 -14.20 7.68 -3.03
N TYR A 177 -13.02 7.94 -2.48
CA TYR A 177 -12.33 9.24 -2.53
C TYR A 177 -11.03 9.19 -3.32
N VAL A 178 -10.38 8.03 -3.33
CA VAL A 178 -9.12 7.77 -4.04
C VAL A 178 -9.22 6.41 -4.75
N PRO A 179 -10.00 6.31 -5.81
CA PRO A 179 -10.14 5.06 -6.57
C PRO A 179 -8.80 4.69 -7.22
N ASN A 180 -8.63 3.40 -7.51
CA ASN A 180 -7.45 2.87 -8.20
C ASN A 180 -6.11 3.17 -7.49
N TRP A 181 -6.11 3.27 -6.15
CA TRP A 181 -4.89 3.56 -5.39
C TRP A 181 -3.81 2.51 -5.67
N PRO A 182 -2.58 2.89 -6.08
CA PRO A 182 -1.49 1.93 -6.35
C PRO A 182 -0.90 1.46 -5.03
N LEU A 183 -1.56 0.44 -4.43
CA LEU A 183 -1.37 0.01 -3.05
C LEU A 183 -0.02 -0.65 -2.84
N THR A 184 0.27 -1.67 -3.66
CA THR A 184 1.54 -2.39 -3.60
C THR A 184 2.20 -2.35 -4.97
N CYS A 185 3.36 -1.73 -5.00
CA CYS A 185 4.20 -1.60 -6.18
C CYS A 185 5.61 -2.09 -5.87
N GLY A 186 6.28 -2.64 -6.87
CA GLY A 186 7.72 -2.90 -6.81
C GLY A 186 8.47 -1.63 -7.21
N TRP A 187 9.32 -1.13 -6.30
CA TRP A 187 10.16 0.03 -6.57
C TRP A 187 11.48 -0.04 -5.81
N THR A 188 12.47 0.65 -6.34
CA THR A 188 13.83 0.72 -5.77
C THR A 188 14.55 1.98 -6.24
N LEU A 189 15.80 2.17 -5.81
CA LEU A 189 16.69 3.22 -6.32
C LEU A 189 16.90 3.04 -7.83
N ARG A 190 16.73 4.11 -8.63
CA ARG A 190 16.95 4.07 -10.09
C ARG A 190 18.32 3.52 -10.44
N ARG A 191 19.38 3.92 -9.73
CA ARG A 191 20.75 3.44 -9.95
C ARG A 191 20.85 1.92 -9.79
N TRP A 192 20.21 1.35 -8.77
CA TRP A 192 20.19 -0.10 -8.53
C TRP A 192 19.39 -0.82 -9.62
N LEU A 193 18.22 -0.31 -9.96
CA LEU A 193 17.35 -0.85 -10.99
C LEU A 193 18.10 -0.94 -12.35
N THR A 194 18.83 0.11 -12.74
CA THR A 194 19.59 0.16 -13.99
C THR A 194 20.73 -0.85 -14.00
N SER A 195 21.45 -1.03 -12.89
CA SER A 195 22.59 -1.96 -12.82
C SER A 195 22.21 -3.43 -12.65
N HIS A 196 20.94 -3.74 -12.31
CA HIS A 196 20.46 -5.11 -12.07
C HIS A 196 19.27 -5.48 -12.96
N ARG A 197 19.26 -4.98 -14.20
CA ARG A 197 18.12 -5.12 -15.12
C ARG A 197 17.64 -6.57 -15.27
N GLU A 198 18.53 -7.49 -15.57
CA GLU A 198 18.19 -8.92 -15.77
C GLU A 198 17.55 -9.52 -14.52
N LEU A 199 18.07 -9.19 -13.34
CA LEU A 199 17.55 -9.67 -12.06
C LEU A 199 16.11 -9.20 -11.80
N VAL A 200 15.84 -7.92 -12.10
CA VAL A 200 14.50 -7.34 -11.98
C VAL A 200 13.53 -7.96 -13.00
N VAL A 201 13.97 -8.19 -14.23
CA VAL A 201 13.15 -8.84 -15.27
C VAL A 201 12.75 -10.25 -14.85
N ARG A 202 13.68 -11.06 -14.32
CA ARG A 202 13.39 -12.39 -13.78
C ARG A 202 12.44 -12.35 -12.58
N PHE A 203 12.60 -11.35 -11.71
CA PHE A 203 11.67 -11.15 -10.58
C PHE A 203 10.26 -10.85 -11.08
N ILE A 204 10.10 -9.96 -12.09
CA ILE A 204 8.79 -9.65 -12.68
C ILE A 204 8.19 -10.90 -13.36
N ARG A 205 8.98 -11.73 -14.09
CA ARG A 205 8.49 -12.99 -14.68
C ARG A 205 7.94 -13.93 -13.62
N SER A 206 8.68 -14.13 -12.53
CA SER A 206 8.23 -14.94 -11.40
C SER A 206 6.91 -14.42 -10.83
N TRP A 207 6.81 -13.10 -10.67
CA TRP A 207 5.61 -12.44 -10.17
C TRP A 207 4.42 -12.60 -11.10
N VAL A 208 4.62 -12.40 -12.39
CA VAL A 208 3.57 -12.54 -13.41
C VAL A 208 3.11 -14.00 -13.49
N ALA A 209 4.03 -14.97 -13.48
CA ALA A 209 3.67 -16.39 -13.45
C ALA A 209 2.86 -16.77 -12.20
N ALA A 210 3.24 -16.25 -11.03
CA ALA A 210 2.49 -16.43 -9.80
C ALA A 210 1.11 -15.78 -9.86
N THR A 211 1.01 -14.57 -10.41
CA THR A 211 -0.26 -13.86 -10.61
C THR A 211 -1.19 -14.62 -11.56
N ASP A 212 -0.66 -15.12 -12.67
CA ASP A 212 -1.43 -15.92 -13.62
C ASP A 212 -1.91 -17.23 -12.99
N TRP A 213 -1.08 -17.85 -12.16
CA TRP A 213 -1.46 -19.08 -11.44
C TRP A 213 -2.59 -18.80 -10.45
N LEU A 214 -2.43 -17.81 -9.58
CA LEU A 214 -3.39 -17.53 -8.50
C LEU A 214 -4.75 -17.03 -9.01
N LEU A 215 -4.78 -16.33 -10.17
CA LEU A 215 -6.03 -15.80 -10.75
C LEU A 215 -6.83 -16.85 -11.53
N ARG A 216 -6.32 -18.06 -11.73
CA ARG A 216 -7.11 -19.17 -12.28
C ARG A 216 -8.18 -19.59 -11.29
N ALA A 217 -9.38 -19.83 -11.76
CA ALA A 217 -10.53 -20.16 -10.91
C ALA A 217 -10.26 -21.38 -10.01
N GLU A 218 -9.60 -22.41 -10.55
CA GLU A 218 -9.25 -23.63 -9.83
C GLU A 218 -8.24 -23.41 -8.69
N ASN A 219 -7.47 -22.33 -8.73
CA ASN A 219 -6.46 -22.03 -7.73
C ASN A 219 -6.94 -21.01 -6.67
N ARG A 220 -8.15 -20.44 -6.84
CA ARG A 220 -8.66 -19.41 -5.95
C ARG A 220 -8.69 -19.85 -4.49
N GLU A 221 -9.28 -21.02 -4.21
CA GLU A 221 -9.43 -21.49 -2.84
C GLU A 221 -8.06 -21.81 -2.19
N SER A 222 -7.15 -22.43 -2.92
CA SER A 222 -5.80 -22.70 -2.42
C SER A 222 -5.01 -21.40 -2.15
N THR A 223 -5.25 -20.34 -2.93
CA THR A 223 -4.66 -19.02 -2.69
C THR A 223 -5.21 -18.38 -1.42
N LEU A 224 -6.54 -18.42 -1.21
CA LEU A 224 -7.16 -17.90 0.01
C LEU A 224 -6.66 -18.65 1.25
N GLN A 225 -6.54 -19.97 1.16
CA GLN A 225 -6.02 -20.82 2.23
C GLN A 225 -4.58 -20.45 2.58
N LEU A 226 -3.73 -20.24 1.57
CA LEU A 226 -2.35 -19.81 1.74
C LEU A 226 -2.25 -18.45 2.48
N LEU A 227 -3.11 -17.49 2.11
CA LEU A 227 -3.19 -16.19 2.78
C LEU A 227 -3.62 -16.30 4.24
N MET A 228 -4.64 -17.10 4.52
CA MET A 228 -5.12 -17.32 5.90
C MET A 228 -4.06 -17.98 6.77
N GLU A 229 -3.35 -18.99 6.25
CA GLU A 229 -2.34 -19.74 7.00
C GLU A 229 -1.03 -18.97 7.19
N LYS A 230 -0.55 -18.25 6.18
CA LYS A 230 0.79 -17.64 6.18
C LYS A 230 0.81 -16.18 6.62
N GLU A 231 -0.29 -15.46 6.44
CA GLU A 231 -0.43 -14.05 6.84
C GLU A 231 -1.46 -13.84 7.96
N ASN A 232 -1.99 -14.93 8.51
CA ASN A 232 -2.97 -14.92 9.61
C ASN A 232 -4.19 -14.03 9.31
N LEU A 233 -4.66 -14.06 8.05
CA LEU A 233 -5.84 -13.33 7.62
C LEU A 233 -7.10 -14.16 7.90
N ASN A 234 -8.22 -13.50 8.21
CA ASN A 234 -9.53 -14.13 8.12
C ASN A 234 -9.95 -14.25 6.64
N ARG A 235 -11.00 -15.01 6.36
CA ARG A 235 -11.44 -15.26 4.98
C ARG A 235 -11.81 -13.96 4.23
N THR A 236 -12.51 -13.05 4.87
CA THR A 236 -12.91 -11.77 4.28
C THR A 236 -11.70 -10.94 3.88
N SER A 237 -10.71 -10.82 4.76
CA SER A 237 -9.47 -10.10 4.48
C SER A 237 -8.62 -10.78 3.40
N ALA A 238 -8.63 -12.13 3.34
CA ALA A 238 -7.95 -12.89 2.29
C ALA A 238 -8.63 -12.67 0.92
N GLU A 239 -9.95 -12.70 0.85
CA GLU A 239 -10.73 -12.40 -0.37
C GLU A 239 -10.52 -10.96 -0.83
N GLU A 240 -10.41 -10.02 0.09
CA GLU A 240 -10.12 -8.63 -0.24
C GLU A 240 -8.70 -8.46 -0.81
N ALA A 241 -7.70 -9.09 -0.20
CA ALA A 241 -6.33 -9.07 -0.72
C ALA A 241 -6.25 -9.73 -2.12
N TYR A 242 -6.95 -10.85 -2.32
CA TYR A 242 -7.03 -11.51 -3.62
C TYR A 242 -7.64 -10.61 -4.70
N ARG A 243 -8.73 -9.91 -4.40
CA ARG A 243 -9.44 -9.02 -5.33
C ARG A 243 -8.59 -7.85 -5.81
N LYS A 244 -7.63 -7.40 -5.02
CA LYS A 244 -6.75 -6.25 -5.31
C LYS A 244 -5.58 -6.59 -6.22
N VAL A 245 -5.34 -7.85 -6.50
CA VAL A 245 -4.23 -8.28 -7.35
C VAL A 245 -4.40 -7.74 -8.75
N VAL A 246 -3.38 -7.02 -9.23
CA VAL A 246 -3.35 -6.49 -10.60
C VAL A 246 -2.89 -7.60 -11.55
N PRO A 247 -3.72 -7.99 -12.54
CA PRO A 247 -3.32 -8.98 -13.54
C PRO A 247 -2.01 -8.57 -14.23
N LYS A 248 -1.10 -9.53 -14.37
CA LYS A 248 0.23 -9.31 -14.96
C LYS A 248 1.10 -8.27 -14.26
N ALA A 249 0.71 -7.75 -13.08
CA ALA A 249 1.41 -6.69 -12.36
C ALA A 249 1.68 -5.41 -13.19
N ARG A 250 0.76 -5.08 -14.12
CA ARG A 250 0.91 -3.95 -15.04
C ARG A 250 0.76 -2.62 -14.33
N ILE A 251 1.67 -1.69 -14.61
CA ILE A 251 1.61 -0.32 -14.08
C ILE A 251 0.40 0.41 -14.65
N ASN A 252 -0.36 1.08 -13.77
CA ASN A 252 -1.45 1.96 -14.13
C ASN A 252 -1.03 3.43 -13.93
N PRO A 253 -0.68 4.18 -14.99
CA PRO A 253 -0.28 5.59 -14.87
C PRO A 253 -1.37 6.49 -14.29
N ALA A 254 -2.66 6.17 -14.50
CA ALA A 254 -3.76 6.92 -13.93
C ALA A 254 -3.83 6.76 -12.41
N ALA A 255 -3.46 5.60 -11.88
CA ALA A 255 -3.35 5.38 -10.44
C ALA A 255 -2.22 6.23 -9.82
N LEU A 256 -1.08 6.37 -10.50
CA LEU A 256 -0.01 7.27 -10.06
C LEU A 256 -0.45 8.74 -10.10
N GLN A 257 -1.25 9.13 -11.11
CA GLN A 257 -1.82 10.49 -11.17
C GLN A 257 -2.72 10.77 -9.97
N THR A 258 -3.53 9.79 -9.53
CA THR A 258 -4.37 9.93 -8.32
C THR A 258 -3.54 10.28 -7.08
N VAL A 259 -2.40 9.62 -6.90
CA VAL A 259 -1.46 9.91 -5.79
C VAL A 259 -0.89 11.32 -5.92
N ILE A 260 -0.42 11.69 -7.11
CA ILE A 260 0.17 13.00 -7.38
C ILE A 260 -0.84 14.11 -7.07
N GLU A 261 -2.08 13.96 -7.55
CA GLU A 261 -3.13 14.97 -7.34
C GLU A 261 -3.51 15.09 -5.85
N LEU A 262 -3.65 13.97 -5.14
CA LEU A 262 -3.90 14.02 -3.70
C LEU A 262 -2.78 14.78 -2.96
N ARG A 263 -1.51 14.48 -3.28
CA ARG A 263 -0.37 15.13 -2.62
C ARG A 263 -0.27 16.62 -2.96
N LYS A 264 -0.65 17.05 -4.18
CA LYS A 264 -0.77 18.46 -4.57
C LYS A 264 -1.92 19.14 -3.81
N GLU A 265 -3.11 18.54 -3.82
CA GLU A 265 -4.31 19.04 -3.14
C GLU A 265 -4.06 19.27 -1.64
N MET A 266 -3.34 18.33 -1.01
CA MET A 266 -2.97 18.43 0.41
C MET A 266 -1.74 19.34 0.66
N GLY A 267 -1.15 19.90 -0.38
CA GLY A 267 -0.03 20.82 -0.28
C GLY A 267 1.29 20.23 0.19
N VAL A 268 1.43 18.90 0.16
CA VAL A 268 2.65 18.19 0.56
C VAL A 268 3.56 17.84 -0.63
N TYR A 269 3.11 18.03 -1.86
CA TYR A 269 3.93 18.07 -3.06
C TYR A 269 3.96 19.50 -3.57
N LYS A 270 5.14 20.09 -3.64
CA LYS A 270 5.35 21.48 -4.08
C LYS A 270 5.83 21.53 -5.53
N PRO A 271 5.52 22.62 -6.27
CA PRO A 271 6.05 22.78 -7.62
C PRO A 271 7.59 22.87 -7.66
N PRO A 272 8.24 22.48 -8.77
CA PRO A 272 7.60 22.02 -10.02
C PRO A 272 7.00 20.61 -9.88
N TYR A 273 5.90 20.36 -10.60
CA TYR A 273 5.19 19.08 -10.56
C TYR A 273 5.62 18.18 -11.71
N ASP A 274 6.06 16.98 -11.37
CA ASP A 274 6.41 15.98 -12.37
C ASP A 274 5.17 15.21 -12.87
N PRO A 275 5.16 14.80 -14.14
CA PRO A 275 4.14 13.88 -14.66
C PRO A 275 4.36 12.46 -14.11
N PRO A 276 3.32 11.58 -14.16
CA PRO A 276 3.47 10.19 -13.72
C PRO A 276 4.66 9.44 -14.31
N ALA A 277 4.99 9.72 -15.58
CA ALA A 277 6.10 9.09 -16.32
C ALA A 277 7.49 9.32 -15.66
N ARG A 278 7.64 10.32 -14.77
CA ARG A 278 8.86 10.55 -14.00
C ARG A 278 9.12 9.42 -12.99
N PHE A 279 8.06 8.77 -12.52
CA PHE A 279 8.08 7.89 -11.35
C PHE A 279 8.11 6.40 -11.69
N TYR A 280 8.01 5.99 -12.97
CA TYR A 280 8.04 4.58 -13.35
C TYR A 280 8.82 4.34 -14.65
N ASP A 281 9.22 3.09 -14.85
CA ASP A 281 9.78 2.58 -16.10
C ASP A 281 9.16 1.20 -16.39
N ASP A 282 8.28 1.14 -17.40
CA ASP A 282 7.61 -0.08 -17.80
C ASP A 282 8.43 -0.96 -18.76
N SER A 283 9.62 -0.51 -19.14
CA SER A 283 10.49 -1.29 -20.03
C SER A 283 10.92 -2.63 -19.42
N TYR A 284 11.08 -2.69 -18.11
CA TYR A 284 11.36 -3.93 -17.37
C TYR A 284 10.18 -4.91 -17.44
N TRP A 285 8.98 -4.39 -17.28
CA TRP A 285 7.73 -5.16 -17.38
C TRP A 285 7.51 -5.67 -18.80
N ARG A 286 7.71 -4.82 -19.83
CA ARG A 286 7.59 -5.21 -21.23
C ARG A 286 8.57 -6.31 -21.60
N GLU A 287 9.83 -6.20 -21.17
CA GLU A 287 10.84 -7.22 -21.39
C GLU A 287 10.50 -8.54 -20.69
N ALA A 288 9.97 -8.46 -19.46
CA ALA A 288 9.57 -9.64 -18.69
C ALA A 288 8.38 -10.39 -19.32
N THR A 289 7.44 -9.65 -19.91
CA THR A 289 6.17 -10.21 -20.43
C THR A 289 6.13 -10.43 -21.93
N GLY A 290 7.03 -9.79 -22.68
CA GLY A 290 7.01 -9.79 -24.15
C GLY A 290 5.88 -8.95 -24.76
N LEU A 291 5.27 -8.01 -24.02
CA LEU A 291 4.10 -7.20 -24.40
C LEU A 291 4.47 -5.74 -24.68
#